data_9ac07aec31a73867fc034eb5314a4c5a
#
_entry.id   9ac07aec31a73867fc034eb5314a4c5a
#
_cell.length_a   1.000
_cell.length_b   1.000
_cell.length_c   1.000
_cell.angle_alpha   90.00
_cell.angle_beta   90.00
_cell.angle_gamma   90.00
#
_symmetry.space_group_name_H-M   'P 1'
#
loop_
_entity.id
_entity.type
_entity.pdbx_description
1 polymer ?
#
loop_
_entity_poly.entity_id
_entity_poly.type
_entity_poly.pdbx_seq_one_letter_code
_entity_poly.pdbx_strand_id
1 'polypeptide(L)'
;MIPIFRKIRKKMADDNKPIKYLRYAIGEIILVVIGILIALQVNNWNENKKDSARYKAVLEQIYTVLDQDIQEMEALEHRLNQKTRLIESLLNHKPNMDLKLLPSLLYYIDAFPESFISETNYQMNFLEFDQDNIAQNSLSKSLATYSSKKLDFKPFSTKHLTQLLGQKNLPEPSLLFGFSSLNNFDEIDPNFFTQAQQEIALKLIDDIQIISALKSAMSQNKLSVILVQNKKNDAISNSNLIKNFYPTVKLLYQNLGIVGDATKFKSYNDNVPLKLINPELSIWEGSAHLTDGSVKFRDGNSWLANWGGDSFPDGKTKWFGENIIVKSGYYHITINLTEKSYHFELLHQ
;
A
#
# COMPACT_ATOMS: atom_id res chain seq x y z
N MET A 1 47.30 3.63 -34.72
CA MET A 1 47.26 4.49 -35.94
C MET A 1 47.38 3.61 -37.18
N ILE A 2 46.44 3.62 -38.10
CA ILE A 2 46.34 2.69 -39.23
C ILE A 2 47.52 2.97 -40.18
N PRO A 3 48.34 1.94 -40.55
CA PRO A 3 49.57 2.13 -41.32
C PRO A 3 49.39 2.78 -42.72
N ILE A 4 48.17 2.72 -43.26
CA ILE A 4 47.83 3.30 -44.56
C ILE A 4 47.92 4.84 -44.52
N PHE A 5 47.41 5.51 -43.47
CA PHE A 5 47.46 6.98 -43.34
C PHE A 5 48.89 7.52 -43.20
N ARG A 6 49.81 6.74 -42.58
CA ARG A 6 51.22 7.11 -42.47
C ARG A 6 51.92 7.09 -43.82
N LYS A 7 51.61 6.13 -44.70
CA LYS A 7 52.16 6.05 -46.04
C LYS A 7 51.67 7.19 -46.94
N ILE A 8 50.38 7.55 -46.85
CA ILE A 8 49.79 8.64 -47.63
C ILE A 8 50.37 10.00 -47.20
N ARG A 9 50.54 10.24 -45.90
CA ARG A 9 51.16 11.48 -45.38
C ARG A 9 52.60 11.64 -45.85
N LYS A 10 53.39 10.56 -45.82
CA LYS A 10 54.81 10.60 -46.27
C LYS A 10 54.88 10.94 -47.76
N LYS A 11 54.04 10.33 -48.62
CA LYS A 11 54.01 10.59 -50.05
C LYS A 11 53.57 12.03 -50.38
N MET A 12 52.62 12.63 -49.64
CA MET A 12 52.17 14.00 -49.87
C MET A 12 53.17 15.06 -49.35
N ALA A 13 53.96 14.75 -48.34
CA ALA A 13 55.05 15.61 -47.85
C ALA A 13 56.22 15.66 -48.84
N ASP A 14 56.57 14.54 -49.47
CA ASP A 14 57.65 14.40 -50.44
C ASP A 14 57.29 15.14 -51.78
N ASP A 15 56.04 15.33 -52.12
CA ASP A 15 55.59 15.96 -53.38
C ASP A 15 55.58 17.52 -53.36
N ASN A 16 56.06 18.21 -52.32
CA ASN A 16 56.07 19.66 -52.17
C ASN A 16 54.72 20.35 -52.41
N LYS A 17 53.62 19.76 -51.93
CA LYS A 17 52.24 20.26 -52.10
C LYS A 17 51.62 20.63 -50.74
N PRO A 18 52.08 21.68 -50.03
CA PRO A 18 51.71 21.96 -48.65
C PRO A 18 50.18 22.17 -48.41
N ILE A 19 49.48 22.74 -49.40
CA ILE A 19 48.03 22.95 -49.30
C ILE A 19 47.26 21.64 -49.34
N LYS A 20 47.68 20.67 -50.13
CA LYS A 20 47.03 19.34 -50.19
C LYS A 20 47.28 18.56 -48.87
N TYR A 21 48.48 18.65 -48.34
CA TYR A 21 48.83 18.10 -47.02
C TYR A 21 47.98 18.69 -45.89
N LEU A 22 47.83 20.04 -45.89
CA LEU A 22 47.02 20.72 -44.88
C LEU A 22 45.52 20.30 -44.93
N ARG A 23 44.93 20.24 -46.13
CA ARG A 23 43.57 19.75 -46.31
C ARG A 23 43.36 18.32 -45.81
N TYR A 24 44.31 17.42 -46.07
CA TYR A 24 44.29 16.06 -45.60
C TYR A 24 44.42 15.97 -44.09
N ALA A 25 45.34 16.74 -43.48
CA ALA A 25 45.53 16.80 -42.04
C ALA A 25 44.30 17.31 -41.32
N ILE A 26 43.62 18.36 -41.84
CA ILE A 26 42.38 18.86 -41.32
C ILE A 26 41.27 17.78 -41.42
N GLY A 27 41.18 17.07 -42.54
CA GLY A 27 40.21 15.96 -42.71
C GLY A 27 40.43 14.82 -41.68
N GLU A 28 41.69 14.47 -41.40
CA GLU A 28 42.05 13.45 -40.40
C GLU A 28 41.66 13.91 -38.97
N ILE A 29 41.90 15.17 -38.63
CA ILE A 29 41.50 15.76 -37.33
C ILE A 29 39.97 15.74 -37.23
N ILE A 30 39.25 16.17 -38.25
CA ILE A 30 37.79 16.17 -38.27
C ILE A 30 37.23 14.75 -38.05
N LEU A 31 37.82 13.77 -38.73
CA LEU A 31 37.39 12.37 -38.65
C LEU A 31 37.61 11.80 -37.23
N VAL A 32 38.73 12.15 -36.59
CA VAL A 32 39.04 11.78 -35.19
C VAL A 32 38.05 12.44 -34.24
N VAL A 33 37.77 13.76 -34.44
CA VAL A 33 36.81 14.50 -33.62
C VAL A 33 35.42 13.91 -33.77
N ILE A 34 34.96 13.61 -34.98
CA ILE A 34 33.69 12.95 -35.23
C ILE A 34 33.63 11.58 -34.53
N GLY A 35 34.71 10.79 -34.59
CA GLY A 35 34.79 9.50 -33.90
C GLY A 35 34.64 9.64 -32.38
N ILE A 36 35.29 10.65 -31.79
CA ILE A 36 35.16 10.93 -30.34
C ILE A 36 33.73 11.41 -30.00
N LEU A 37 33.16 12.29 -30.81
CA LEU A 37 31.78 12.80 -30.60
C LEU A 37 30.75 11.69 -30.67
N ILE A 38 30.89 10.76 -31.65
CA ILE A 38 30.00 9.60 -31.76
C ILE A 38 30.17 8.70 -30.52
N ALA A 39 31.38 8.43 -30.10
CA ALA A 39 31.63 7.61 -28.90
C ALA A 39 31.05 8.22 -27.66
N LEU A 40 31.17 9.55 -27.46
CA LEU A 40 30.54 10.29 -26.35
C LEU A 40 29.01 10.24 -26.45
N GLN A 41 28.46 10.41 -27.65
CA GLN A 41 27.01 10.38 -27.88
C GLN A 41 26.43 8.98 -27.53
N VAL A 42 27.09 7.90 -27.95
CA VAL A 42 26.70 6.53 -27.62
C VAL A 42 26.80 6.27 -26.11
N ASN A 43 27.87 6.75 -25.47
CA ASN A 43 28.02 6.63 -24.02
C ASN A 43 26.89 7.38 -23.27
N ASN A 44 26.66 8.65 -23.61
CA ASN A 44 25.61 9.46 -23.01
C ASN A 44 24.21 8.83 -23.23
N TRP A 45 23.95 8.30 -24.43
CA TRP A 45 22.69 7.61 -24.71
C TRP A 45 22.50 6.38 -23.82
N ASN A 46 23.57 5.58 -23.61
CA ASN A 46 23.53 4.41 -22.77
C ASN A 46 23.34 4.77 -21.28
N GLU A 47 24.00 5.84 -20.80
CA GLU A 47 23.83 6.35 -19.44
C GLU A 47 22.39 6.85 -19.24
N ASN A 48 21.87 7.69 -20.11
CA ASN A 48 20.48 8.18 -20.06
C ASN A 48 19.45 7.03 -20.04
N LYS A 49 19.71 5.96 -20.79
CA LYS A 49 18.85 4.78 -20.78
C LYS A 49 18.87 4.05 -19.43
N LYS A 50 20.06 3.93 -18.80
CA LYS A 50 20.19 3.33 -17.47
C LYS A 50 19.50 4.19 -16.39
N ASP A 51 19.68 5.49 -16.45
CA ASP A 51 19.10 6.42 -15.48
C ASP A 51 17.58 6.47 -15.60
N SER A 52 17.04 6.47 -16.83
CA SER A 52 15.60 6.35 -17.06
C SER A 52 15.02 5.05 -16.52
N ALA A 53 15.73 3.93 -16.66
CA ALA A 53 15.31 2.64 -16.14
C ALA A 53 15.33 2.63 -14.59
N ARG A 54 16.38 3.20 -13.98
CA ARG A 54 16.50 3.35 -12.52
C ARG A 54 15.39 4.23 -11.97
N TYR A 55 15.17 5.39 -12.60
CA TYR A 55 14.10 6.32 -12.23
C TYR A 55 12.72 5.63 -12.27
N LYS A 56 12.44 4.91 -13.36
CA LYS A 56 11.19 4.14 -13.47
C LYS A 56 11.04 3.10 -12.37
N ALA A 57 12.10 2.35 -12.04
CA ALA A 57 12.05 1.33 -10.99
C ALA A 57 11.71 1.91 -9.62
N VAL A 58 12.27 3.07 -9.28
CA VAL A 58 11.93 3.78 -8.01
C VAL A 58 10.50 4.31 -8.04
N LEU A 59 10.04 4.83 -9.18
CA LEU A 59 8.64 5.27 -9.34
C LEU A 59 7.65 4.10 -9.17
N GLU A 60 7.98 2.91 -9.66
CA GLU A 60 7.16 1.71 -9.46
C GLU A 60 7.08 1.31 -7.97
N GLN A 61 8.17 1.48 -7.22
CA GLN A 61 8.15 1.29 -5.76
C GLN A 61 7.25 2.34 -5.07
N ILE A 62 7.42 3.62 -5.40
CA ILE A 62 6.57 4.69 -4.85
C ILE A 62 5.10 4.46 -5.20
N TYR A 63 4.81 4.07 -6.44
CA TYR A 63 3.45 3.78 -6.90
C TYR A 63 2.83 2.63 -6.10
N THR A 64 3.62 1.59 -5.78
CA THR A 64 3.18 0.46 -4.97
C THR A 64 2.92 0.88 -3.51
N VAL A 65 3.78 1.71 -2.93
CA VAL A 65 3.57 2.25 -1.57
C VAL A 65 2.30 3.12 -1.53
N LEU A 66 2.07 3.96 -2.54
CA LEU A 66 0.85 4.76 -2.61
C LEU A 66 -0.42 3.89 -2.71
N ASP A 67 -0.36 2.76 -3.44
CA ASP A 67 -1.47 1.81 -3.50
C ASP A 67 -1.73 1.16 -2.12
N GLN A 68 -0.68 0.78 -1.40
CA GLN A 68 -0.78 0.28 -0.02
C GLN A 68 -1.37 1.34 0.91
N ASP A 69 -0.87 2.57 0.85
CA ASP A 69 -1.39 3.70 1.63
C ASP A 69 -2.89 3.93 1.39
N ILE A 70 -3.33 3.90 0.11
CA ILE A 70 -4.76 4.05 -0.25
C ILE A 70 -5.59 2.94 0.40
N GLN A 71 -5.15 1.69 0.32
CA GLN A 71 -5.88 0.55 0.86
C GLN A 71 -5.92 0.58 2.39
N GLU A 72 -4.82 0.98 3.05
CA GLU A 72 -4.78 1.14 4.51
C GLU A 72 -5.73 2.25 4.96
N MET A 73 -5.78 3.39 4.22
CA MET A 73 -6.71 4.47 4.51
C MET A 73 -8.16 4.04 4.30
N GLU A 74 -8.47 3.22 3.29
CA GLU A 74 -9.82 2.66 3.09
C GLU A 74 -10.24 1.77 4.28
N ALA A 75 -9.35 0.90 4.75
CA ALA A 75 -9.62 0.04 5.90
C ALA A 75 -9.80 0.86 7.19
N LEU A 76 -8.98 1.88 7.41
CA LEU A 76 -9.07 2.76 8.57
C LEU A 76 -10.37 3.59 8.54
N GLU A 77 -10.73 4.15 7.38
CA GLU A 77 -11.99 4.87 7.19
C GLU A 77 -13.18 3.97 7.50
N HIS A 78 -13.17 2.71 7.05
CA HIS A 78 -14.21 1.75 7.34
C HIS A 78 -14.36 1.52 8.85
N ARG A 79 -13.26 1.28 9.58
CA ARG A 79 -13.25 1.09 11.05
C ARG A 79 -13.78 2.32 11.78
N LEU A 80 -13.37 3.52 11.39
CA LEU A 80 -13.84 4.77 11.98
C LEU A 80 -15.33 4.98 11.76
N ASN A 81 -15.86 4.62 10.58
CA ASN A 81 -17.27 4.68 10.28
C ASN A 81 -18.09 3.63 11.07
N GLN A 82 -17.54 2.44 11.30
CA GLN A 82 -18.18 1.45 12.20
C GLN A 82 -18.27 1.98 13.63
N LYS A 83 -17.20 2.61 14.16
CA LYS A 83 -17.24 3.27 15.49
C LYS A 83 -18.29 4.35 15.56
N THR A 84 -18.41 5.19 14.53
CA THR A 84 -19.46 6.23 14.50
C THR A 84 -20.86 5.61 14.64
N ARG A 85 -21.16 4.56 13.86
CA ARG A 85 -22.46 3.86 13.93
C ARG A 85 -22.70 3.23 15.30
N LEU A 86 -21.65 2.64 15.90
CA LEU A 86 -21.72 2.08 17.25
C LEU A 86 -22.10 3.17 18.26
N ILE A 87 -21.40 4.30 18.25
CA ILE A 87 -21.68 5.41 19.17
C ILE A 87 -23.10 5.93 18.97
N GLU A 88 -23.55 6.10 17.74
CA GLU A 88 -24.92 6.53 17.41
C GLU A 88 -25.96 5.53 17.92
N SER A 89 -25.72 4.23 17.79
CA SER A 89 -26.59 3.19 18.33
C SER A 89 -26.68 3.26 19.86
N LEU A 90 -25.57 3.42 20.56
CA LEU A 90 -25.53 3.56 22.01
C LEU A 90 -26.25 4.82 22.49
N LEU A 91 -26.03 5.96 21.83
CA LEU A 91 -26.70 7.24 22.19
C LEU A 91 -28.21 7.22 21.95
N ASN A 92 -28.69 6.41 21.02
CA ASN A 92 -30.10 6.26 20.71
C ASN A 92 -30.81 5.14 21.53
N HIS A 93 -30.12 4.54 22.49
CA HIS A 93 -30.62 3.41 23.30
C HIS A 93 -31.21 2.25 22.48
N LYS A 94 -30.65 2.01 21.28
CA LYS A 94 -31.03 0.93 20.36
C LYS A 94 -29.81 0.10 19.95
N PRO A 95 -29.10 -0.52 20.89
CA PRO A 95 -28.00 -1.38 20.51
C PRO A 95 -28.55 -2.63 19.80
N ASN A 96 -28.31 -2.74 18.49
CA ASN A 96 -28.57 -3.97 17.73
C ASN A 96 -27.34 -4.87 17.83
N MET A 97 -26.97 -5.27 19.04
CA MET A 97 -25.78 -6.06 19.33
C MET A 97 -25.99 -6.96 20.56
N ASP A 98 -25.13 -7.96 20.70
CA ASP A 98 -25.08 -8.73 21.95
C ASP A 98 -24.60 -7.84 23.10
N LEU A 99 -25.44 -7.67 24.12
CA LEU A 99 -25.13 -6.86 25.30
C LEU A 99 -23.89 -7.37 26.06
N LYS A 100 -23.50 -8.64 25.89
CA LYS A 100 -22.27 -9.20 26.44
C LYS A 100 -21.01 -8.51 25.90
N LEU A 101 -21.07 -8.00 24.66
CA LEU A 101 -19.98 -7.27 24.02
C LEU A 101 -19.90 -5.80 24.50
N LEU A 102 -20.93 -5.27 25.14
CA LEU A 102 -21.02 -3.85 25.47
C LEU A 102 -19.80 -3.29 26.22
N PRO A 103 -19.22 -3.97 27.25
CA PRO A 103 -18.01 -3.47 27.92
C PRO A 103 -16.85 -3.32 26.95
N SER A 104 -16.59 -4.34 26.11
CA SER A 104 -15.51 -4.33 25.13
C SER A 104 -15.70 -3.25 24.08
N LEU A 105 -16.93 -3.04 23.62
CA LEU A 105 -17.27 -2.01 22.63
C LEU A 105 -17.07 -0.60 23.17
N LEU A 106 -17.38 -0.34 24.44
CA LEU A 106 -17.11 0.95 25.08
C LEU A 106 -15.60 1.27 25.10
N TYR A 107 -14.75 0.29 25.39
CA TYR A 107 -13.30 0.45 25.31
C TYR A 107 -12.80 0.59 23.87
N TYR A 108 -13.39 -0.15 22.93
CA TYR A 108 -13.05 -0.06 21.50
C TYR A 108 -13.27 1.35 20.93
N ILE A 109 -14.27 2.09 21.43
CA ILE A 109 -14.55 3.47 21.00
C ILE A 109 -13.32 4.38 21.19
N ASP A 110 -12.61 4.26 22.31
CA ASP A 110 -11.43 5.06 22.61
C ASP A 110 -10.12 4.50 22.00
N ALA A 111 -10.15 3.32 21.40
CA ALA A 111 -8.98 2.71 20.78
C ALA A 111 -8.72 3.36 19.41
N PHE A 112 -7.66 4.14 19.28
CA PHE A 112 -7.21 4.75 18.04
C PHE A 112 -5.81 4.24 17.67
N PRO A 113 -5.49 4.11 16.37
CA PRO A 113 -4.11 3.92 15.95
C PRO A 113 -3.28 5.13 16.40
N GLU A 114 -2.01 4.92 16.73
CA GLU A 114 -1.17 6.04 17.20
C GLU A 114 -0.91 7.06 16.08
N SER A 115 -0.54 6.58 14.92
CA SER A 115 -0.23 7.43 13.77
C SER A 115 -0.10 6.59 12.50
N PHE A 116 -0.27 7.24 11.36
CA PHE A 116 0.06 6.71 10.05
C PHE A 116 1.19 7.54 9.43
N ILE A 117 2.23 6.87 8.93
CA ILE A 117 3.36 7.46 8.22
C ILE A 117 3.56 6.65 6.94
N SER A 118 3.48 7.30 5.79
CA SER A 118 3.76 6.67 4.50
C SER A 118 5.26 6.37 4.35
N GLU A 119 5.58 5.20 3.83
CA GLU A 119 6.96 4.85 3.47
C GLU A 119 7.44 5.54 2.18
N THR A 120 6.60 6.31 1.51
CA THR A 120 6.94 7.10 0.31
C THR A 120 8.16 7.98 0.55
N ASN A 121 8.31 8.55 1.77
CA ASN A 121 9.44 9.38 2.13
C ASN A 121 10.79 8.63 2.04
N TYR A 122 10.82 7.37 2.44
CA TYR A 122 12.02 6.53 2.31
C TYR A 122 12.37 6.28 0.83
N GLN A 123 11.37 5.95 0.02
CA GLN A 123 11.57 5.67 -1.40
C GLN A 123 12.02 6.91 -2.18
N MET A 124 11.55 8.10 -1.81
CA MET A 124 11.96 9.36 -2.44
C MET A 124 13.46 9.66 -2.30
N ASN A 125 14.15 9.14 -1.28
CA ASN A 125 15.60 9.32 -1.14
C ASN A 125 16.42 8.65 -2.25
N PHE A 126 15.82 7.71 -2.99
CA PHE A 126 16.45 7.03 -4.12
C PHE A 126 16.07 7.60 -5.48
N LEU A 127 15.23 8.65 -5.50
CA LEU A 127 14.73 9.26 -6.72
C LEU A 127 15.50 10.56 -7.00
N GLU A 128 16.32 10.54 -8.04
CA GLU A 128 16.99 11.72 -8.56
C GLU A 128 16.05 12.43 -9.54
N PHE A 129 15.66 13.65 -9.20
CA PHE A 129 14.79 14.46 -10.04
C PHE A 129 15.60 15.41 -10.93
N ASP A 130 15.31 15.36 -12.21
CA ASP A 130 15.77 16.39 -13.14
C ASP A 130 14.95 17.66 -12.93
N GLN A 131 15.62 18.72 -12.44
CA GLN A 131 14.97 20.00 -12.13
C GLN A 131 14.48 20.75 -13.39
N ASP A 132 15.11 20.48 -14.53
CA ASP A 132 14.72 21.08 -15.81
C ASP A 132 13.53 20.35 -16.43
N ASN A 133 13.20 19.15 -15.96
CA ASN A 133 12.05 18.40 -16.39
C ASN A 133 10.81 18.81 -15.57
N ILE A 134 9.88 19.52 -16.20
CA ILE A 134 8.67 20.05 -15.56
C ILE A 134 7.84 18.93 -14.90
N ALA A 135 7.72 17.79 -15.54
CA ALA A 135 6.95 16.65 -15.02
C ALA A 135 7.59 16.08 -13.74
N GLN A 136 8.91 15.87 -13.76
CA GLN A 136 9.65 15.37 -12.61
C GLN A 136 9.63 16.36 -11.44
N ASN A 137 9.79 17.66 -11.72
CA ASN A 137 9.75 18.70 -10.70
C ASN A 137 8.36 18.82 -10.05
N SER A 138 7.28 18.76 -10.85
CA SER A 138 5.91 18.75 -10.35
C SER A 138 5.63 17.53 -9.46
N LEU A 139 6.04 16.34 -9.92
CA LEU A 139 5.88 15.08 -9.20
C LEU A 139 6.66 15.08 -7.88
N SER A 140 7.92 15.55 -7.91
CA SER A 140 8.77 15.70 -6.71
C SER A 140 8.10 16.53 -5.63
N LYS A 141 7.60 17.73 -5.99
CA LYS A 141 6.93 18.63 -5.05
C LYS A 141 5.66 18.00 -4.46
N SER A 142 4.87 17.33 -5.29
CA SER A 142 3.63 16.69 -4.85
C SER A 142 3.91 15.53 -3.88
N LEU A 143 4.87 14.66 -4.22
CA LEU A 143 5.28 13.54 -3.38
C LEU A 143 5.93 14.02 -2.07
N ALA A 144 6.77 15.05 -2.11
CA ALA A 144 7.36 15.65 -0.90
C ALA A 144 6.28 16.21 0.04
N THR A 145 5.28 16.90 -0.52
CA THR A 145 4.14 17.39 0.26
C THR A 145 3.34 16.24 0.88
N TYR A 146 3.09 15.19 0.11
CA TYR A 146 2.38 14.01 0.60
C TYR A 146 3.15 13.29 1.72
N SER A 147 4.44 13.00 1.51
CA SER A 147 5.27 12.24 2.44
C SER A 147 5.53 12.97 3.75
N SER A 148 5.59 14.32 3.74
CA SER A 148 5.78 15.13 4.94
C SER A 148 4.55 15.18 5.85
N LYS A 149 3.35 14.91 5.33
CA LYS A 149 2.10 14.93 6.08
C LYS A 149 1.90 13.61 6.84
N LYS A 150 2.23 13.61 8.11
CA LYS A 150 1.89 12.51 9.03
C LYS A 150 0.44 12.63 9.46
N LEU A 151 -0.31 11.52 9.52
CA LEU A 151 -1.55 11.44 10.28
C LEU A 151 -1.21 11.10 11.73
N ASP A 152 -1.56 11.99 12.65
CA ASP A 152 -1.38 11.77 14.09
C ASP A 152 -2.77 11.76 14.75
N PHE A 153 -3.13 10.62 15.32
CA PHE A 153 -4.41 10.44 16.01
C PHE A 153 -4.28 10.65 17.53
N LYS A 154 -3.07 10.87 18.08
CA LYS A 154 -2.86 11.11 19.51
C LYS A 154 -3.69 12.26 20.06
N PRO A 155 -3.89 13.39 19.35
CA PRO A 155 -4.75 14.46 19.83
C PRO A 155 -6.23 14.04 19.99
N PHE A 156 -6.65 12.99 19.28
CA PHE A 156 -8.03 12.48 19.32
C PHE A 156 -8.17 11.30 20.31
N SER A 157 -7.08 10.63 20.67
CA SER A 157 -7.06 9.54 21.64
C SER A 157 -6.88 10.09 23.06
N THR A 158 -7.87 10.81 23.56
CA THR A 158 -7.81 11.38 24.93
C THR A 158 -7.95 10.34 26.02
N LYS A 159 -8.33 9.10 25.68
CA LYS A 159 -8.69 8.02 26.62
C LYS A 159 -9.67 8.46 27.72
N HIS A 160 -10.45 9.50 27.42
CA HIS A 160 -11.35 10.10 28.41
C HIS A 160 -12.47 9.12 28.78
N LEU A 161 -13.06 8.46 27.78
CA LEU A 161 -14.08 7.42 28.02
C LEU A 161 -13.48 6.27 28.83
N THR A 162 -12.30 5.76 28.44
CA THR A 162 -11.57 4.71 29.15
C THR A 162 -11.33 5.05 30.63
N GLN A 163 -10.89 6.27 30.91
CA GLN A 163 -10.69 6.73 32.28
C GLN A 163 -11.99 6.78 33.09
N LEU A 164 -13.08 7.29 32.52
CA LEU A 164 -14.39 7.31 33.14
C LEU A 164 -14.91 5.90 33.42
N LEU A 165 -14.77 4.97 32.47
CA LEU A 165 -15.17 3.57 32.66
C LEU A 165 -14.43 2.94 33.84
N GLY A 166 -13.13 3.15 33.97
CA GLY A 166 -12.33 2.68 35.10
C GLY A 166 -12.80 3.27 36.45
N GLN A 167 -13.08 4.57 36.50
CA GLN A 167 -13.61 5.24 37.70
C GLN A 167 -15.01 4.72 38.10
N LYS A 168 -15.78 4.22 37.16
CA LYS A 168 -17.12 3.65 37.37
C LYS A 168 -17.11 2.13 37.60
N ASN A 169 -15.96 1.57 38.00
CA ASN A 169 -15.75 0.15 38.32
C ASN A 169 -15.90 -0.81 37.12
N LEU A 170 -15.69 -0.34 35.91
CA LEU A 170 -15.47 -1.17 34.75
C LEU A 170 -13.97 -1.16 34.43
N PRO A 171 -13.18 -2.18 34.84
CA PRO A 171 -11.74 -2.15 34.68
C PRO A 171 -11.33 -2.28 33.22
N GLU A 172 -10.24 -1.61 32.86
CA GLU A 172 -9.64 -1.71 31.52
C GLU A 172 -9.14 -3.15 31.28
N PRO A 173 -9.52 -3.80 30.17
CA PRO A 173 -9.03 -5.13 29.87
C PRO A 173 -7.52 -5.08 29.59
N SER A 174 -6.77 -6.03 30.14
CA SER A 174 -5.32 -6.15 29.96
C SER A 174 -4.88 -6.40 28.49
N LEU A 175 -5.82 -6.66 27.58
CA LEU A 175 -5.61 -6.99 26.18
C LEU A 175 -6.02 -5.86 25.22
N LEU A 176 -6.08 -4.60 25.65
CA LEU A 176 -6.44 -3.46 24.79
C LEU A 176 -5.55 -3.28 23.56
N PHE A 177 -4.35 -3.86 23.55
CA PHE A 177 -3.47 -3.83 22.38
C PHE A 177 -4.08 -4.47 21.12
N GLY A 178 -5.10 -5.34 21.26
CA GLY A 178 -5.82 -5.94 20.14
C GLY A 178 -6.93 -5.06 19.54
N PHE A 179 -7.55 -4.18 20.33
CA PHE A 179 -8.74 -3.44 19.86
C PHE A 179 -8.46 -2.42 18.77
N SER A 180 -7.27 -1.83 18.73
CA SER A 180 -6.88 -0.88 17.67
C SER A 180 -6.65 -1.57 16.33
N SER A 181 -6.37 -2.88 16.34
CA SER A 181 -6.12 -3.69 15.16
C SER A 181 -7.32 -4.55 14.72
N LEU A 182 -8.40 -4.58 15.52
CA LEU A 182 -9.61 -5.33 15.16
C LEU A 182 -10.23 -4.75 13.89
N ASN A 183 -10.40 -5.60 12.90
CA ASN A 183 -11.10 -5.25 11.66
C ASN A 183 -12.61 -5.37 11.80
N ASN A 184 -13.07 -6.21 12.73
CA ASN A 184 -14.49 -6.50 12.95
C ASN A 184 -14.77 -6.70 14.43
N PHE A 185 -16.00 -6.35 14.88
CA PHE A 185 -16.48 -6.58 16.24
C PHE A 185 -16.66 -8.06 16.58
N ASP A 186 -16.83 -8.91 15.57
CA ASP A 186 -17.02 -10.37 15.74
C ASP A 186 -15.75 -11.07 16.27
N GLU A 187 -14.60 -10.39 16.24
CA GLU A 187 -13.34 -10.87 16.83
C GLU A 187 -13.28 -10.71 18.36
N ILE A 188 -14.24 -10.00 18.95
CA ILE A 188 -14.27 -9.76 20.39
C ILE A 188 -14.91 -10.95 21.08
N ASP A 189 -14.19 -11.58 22.03
CA ASP A 189 -14.75 -12.66 22.86
C ASP A 189 -15.89 -12.09 23.75
N PRO A 190 -17.14 -12.54 23.57
CA PRO A 190 -18.29 -12.07 24.38
C PRO A 190 -18.19 -12.48 25.85
N ASN A 191 -17.35 -13.44 26.20
CA ASN A 191 -17.19 -13.91 27.56
C ASN A 191 -15.99 -13.28 28.29
N PHE A 192 -15.32 -12.31 27.66
CA PHE A 192 -14.17 -11.63 28.25
C PHE A 192 -14.52 -10.89 29.55
N PHE A 193 -15.71 -10.33 29.65
CA PHE A 193 -16.20 -9.65 30.83
C PHE A 193 -17.21 -10.52 31.61
N THR A 194 -17.12 -10.46 32.93
CA THR A 194 -18.07 -11.14 33.82
C THR A 194 -19.48 -10.56 33.69
N GLN A 195 -20.49 -11.34 34.06
CA GLN A 195 -21.88 -10.85 34.06
C GLN A 195 -22.08 -9.56 34.87
N ALA A 196 -21.42 -9.46 36.04
CA ALA A 196 -21.48 -8.24 36.86
C ALA A 196 -20.91 -7.02 36.13
N GLN A 197 -19.83 -7.17 35.36
CA GLN A 197 -19.24 -6.11 34.55
C GLN A 197 -20.14 -5.74 33.36
N GLN A 198 -20.81 -6.71 32.75
CA GLN A 198 -21.82 -6.47 31.69
C GLN A 198 -23.00 -5.65 32.22
N GLU A 199 -23.50 -5.97 33.43
CA GLU A 199 -24.55 -5.22 34.09
C GLU A 199 -24.13 -3.79 34.47
N ILE A 200 -22.88 -3.59 34.88
CA ILE A 200 -22.27 -2.26 35.10
C ILE A 200 -22.30 -1.48 33.79
N ALA A 201 -21.77 -2.04 32.69
CA ALA A 201 -21.71 -1.39 31.38
C ALA A 201 -23.12 -0.98 30.89
N LEU A 202 -24.13 -1.83 31.10
CA LEU A 202 -25.49 -1.55 30.73
C LEU A 202 -26.08 -0.31 31.47
N LYS A 203 -25.71 -0.11 32.74
CA LYS A 203 -26.08 1.08 33.51
C LYS A 203 -25.32 2.33 33.09
N LEU A 204 -24.05 2.15 32.62
CA LEU A 204 -23.21 3.25 32.24
C LEU A 204 -23.64 3.95 30.96
N ILE A 205 -24.34 3.29 30.04
CA ILE A 205 -24.84 3.94 28.82
C ILE A 205 -25.86 5.06 29.12
N ASP A 206 -26.51 5.06 30.30
CA ASP A 206 -27.42 6.09 30.76
C ASP A 206 -26.75 7.14 31.64
N ASP A 207 -25.47 6.97 31.98
CA ASP A 207 -24.71 7.92 32.80
C ASP A 207 -24.38 9.19 31.98
N ILE A 208 -24.71 10.36 32.53
CA ILE A 208 -24.57 11.65 31.84
C ILE A 208 -23.11 11.95 31.46
N GLN A 209 -22.15 11.52 32.25
CA GLN A 209 -20.72 11.71 31.96
C GLN A 209 -20.29 10.79 30.82
N ILE A 210 -20.76 9.55 30.78
CA ILE A 210 -20.49 8.59 29.70
C ILE A 210 -21.15 9.06 28.40
N ILE A 211 -22.42 9.53 28.46
CA ILE A 211 -23.09 10.13 27.29
C ILE A 211 -22.28 11.32 26.74
N SER A 212 -21.77 12.20 27.62
CA SER A 212 -20.97 13.32 27.21
C SER A 212 -19.65 12.87 26.56
N ALA A 213 -18.97 11.86 27.14
CA ALA A 213 -17.75 11.27 26.58
C ALA A 213 -18.00 10.60 25.22
N LEU A 214 -19.11 9.87 25.05
CA LEU A 214 -19.52 9.26 23.77
C LEU A 214 -19.74 10.32 22.69
N LYS A 215 -20.40 11.44 23.01
CA LYS A 215 -20.60 12.57 22.07
C LYS A 215 -19.26 13.21 21.68
N SER A 216 -18.34 13.36 22.63
CA SER A 216 -17.00 13.84 22.37
C SER A 216 -16.22 12.87 21.46
N ALA A 217 -16.24 11.58 21.78
CA ALA A 217 -15.60 10.53 20.98
C ALA A 217 -16.17 10.48 19.55
N MET A 218 -17.49 10.67 19.38
CA MET A 218 -18.12 10.75 18.07
C MET A 218 -17.59 11.93 17.25
N SER A 219 -17.46 13.11 17.86
CA SER A 219 -16.94 14.30 17.18
C SER A 219 -15.48 14.11 16.76
N GLN A 220 -14.64 13.56 17.65
CA GLN A 220 -13.24 13.22 17.36
C GLN A 220 -13.13 12.19 16.24
N ASN A 221 -13.97 11.16 16.26
CA ASN A 221 -13.99 10.13 15.25
C ASN A 221 -14.38 10.68 13.86
N LYS A 222 -15.38 11.56 13.78
CA LYS A 222 -15.78 12.24 12.53
C LYS A 222 -14.64 13.10 11.97
N LEU A 223 -13.90 13.82 12.81
CA LEU A 223 -12.71 14.57 12.39
C LEU A 223 -11.61 13.63 11.87
N SER A 224 -11.39 12.50 12.55
CA SER A 224 -10.42 11.50 12.11
C SER A 224 -10.78 10.93 10.73
N VAL A 225 -12.07 10.68 10.45
CA VAL A 225 -12.54 10.26 9.11
C VAL A 225 -12.16 11.28 8.05
N ILE A 226 -12.36 12.57 8.30
CA ILE A 226 -12.01 13.64 7.35
C ILE A 226 -10.51 13.67 7.08
N LEU A 227 -9.67 13.52 8.12
CA LEU A 227 -8.21 13.50 7.96
C LEU A 227 -7.75 12.30 7.14
N VAL A 228 -8.33 11.11 7.39
CA VAL A 228 -8.05 9.89 6.63
C VAL A 228 -8.46 10.05 5.17
N GLN A 229 -9.65 10.58 4.91
CA GLN A 229 -10.14 10.84 3.55
C GLN A 229 -9.24 11.81 2.79
N ASN A 230 -8.80 12.89 3.44
CA ASN A 230 -7.89 13.86 2.83
C ASN A 230 -6.54 13.21 2.48
N LYS A 231 -5.98 12.42 3.39
CA LYS A 231 -4.71 11.72 3.13
C LYS A 231 -4.86 10.69 2.01
N LYS A 232 -5.98 9.93 1.99
CA LYS A 232 -6.31 9.00 0.91
C LYS A 232 -6.40 9.72 -0.44
N ASN A 233 -7.11 10.83 -0.51
CA ASN A 233 -7.25 11.62 -1.73
C ASN A 233 -5.90 12.19 -2.22
N ASP A 234 -5.03 12.62 -1.31
CA ASP A 234 -3.67 13.04 -1.63
C ASP A 234 -2.86 11.86 -2.24
N ALA A 235 -2.99 10.64 -1.69
CA ALA A 235 -2.34 9.43 -2.23
C ALA A 235 -2.86 9.08 -3.64
N ILE A 236 -4.19 9.09 -3.84
CA ILE A 236 -4.83 8.85 -5.13
C ILE A 236 -4.36 9.90 -6.17
N SER A 237 -4.29 11.17 -5.79
CA SER A 237 -3.84 12.25 -6.66
C SER A 237 -2.39 12.04 -7.12
N ASN A 238 -1.49 11.66 -6.20
CA ASN A 238 -0.09 11.34 -6.52
C ASN A 238 0.03 10.09 -7.41
N SER A 239 -0.74 9.06 -7.13
CA SER A 239 -0.82 7.83 -7.95
C SER A 239 -1.24 8.15 -9.38
N ASN A 240 -2.29 8.96 -9.55
CA ASN A 240 -2.76 9.43 -10.85
C ASN A 240 -1.72 10.30 -11.56
N LEU A 241 -1.03 11.17 -10.85
CA LEU A 241 0.02 12.02 -11.40
C LEU A 241 1.19 11.17 -11.94
N ILE A 242 1.60 10.14 -11.21
CA ILE A 242 2.59 9.16 -11.67
C ILE A 242 2.12 8.49 -12.96
N LYS A 243 0.88 7.96 -13.01
CA LYS A 243 0.33 7.29 -14.20
C LYS A 243 0.21 8.23 -15.39
N ASN A 244 -0.14 9.48 -15.19
CA ASN A 244 -0.25 10.46 -16.27
C ASN A 244 1.11 10.76 -16.92
N PHE A 245 2.16 10.91 -16.14
CA PHE A 245 3.51 11.18 -16.67
C PHE A 245 4.25 9.91 -17.12
N TYR A 246 3.96 8.77 -16.46
CA TYR A 246 4.62 7.48 -16.69
C TYR A 246 3.58 6.35 -16.81
N PRO A 247 2.86 6.26 -17.94
CA PRO A 247 1.73 5.32 -18.10
C PRO A 247 2.13 3.83 -17.93
N THR A 248 3.41 3.52 -18.17
CA THR A 248 3.95 2.15 -18.09
C THR A 248 4.39 1.72 -16.69
N VAL A 249 4.18 2.56 -15.66
CA VAL A 249 4.43 2.20 -14.25
C VAL A 249 3.42 1.15 -13.79
N LYS A 250 3.89 0.16 -13.05
CA LYS A 250 3.10 -0.98 -12.57
C LYS A 250 3.29 -1.22 -11.07
N LEU A 251 2.38 -1.97 -10.45
CA LEU A 251 2.52 -2.42 -9.07
C LEU A 251 3.60 -3.51 -8.97
N LEU A 252 4.43 -3.45 -7.93
CA LEU A 252 5.55 -4.34 -7.69
C LEU A 252 5.29 -5.32 -6.54
N TYR A 253 4.17 -6.04 -6.57
CA TYR A 253 4.02 -7.22 -5.73
C TYR A 253 4.80 -8.38 -6.38
N GLN A 254 5.56 -9.15 -5.57
CA GLN A 254 6.54 -10.09 -6.14
C GLN A 254 6.23 -11.56 -5.86
N ASN A 255 5.61 -11.86 -4.73
CA ASN A 255 5.46 -13.23 -4.23
C ASN A 255 4.04 -13.52 -3.74
N LEU A 256 3.06 -13.11 -4.54
CA LEU A 256 1.66 -13.29 -4.16
C LEU A 256 1.30 -14.77 -4.08
N GLY A 257 0.57 -15.13 -3.06
CA GLY A 257 0.06 -16.48 -2.87
C GLY A 257 -1.21 -16.50 -2.02
N ILE A 258 -1.79 -17.67 -1.86
CA ILE A 258 -2.89 -17.91 -0.94
C ILE A 258 -2.39 -18.61 0.33
N VAL A 259 -2.94 -18.22 1.47
CA VAL A 259 -2.69 -18.83 2.79
C VAL A 259 -4.02 -19.16 3.45
N GLY A 260 -4.03 -20.10 4.36
CA GLY A 260 -5.22 -20.42 5.13
C GLY A 260 -5.33 -21.89 5.50
N ASP A 261 -6.27 -22.17 6.40
CA ASP A 261 -6.56 -23.52 6.87
C ASP A 261 -7.17 -24.42 5.79
N ALA A 262 -7.77 -23.83 4.75
CA ALA A 262 -8.26 -24.57 3.60
C ALA A 262 -7.16 -25.02 2.62
N THR A 263 -5.91 -24.50 2.74
CA THR A 263 -4.80 -24.88 1.85
C THR A 263 -4.17 -26.22 2.28
N LYS A 264 -3.35 -26.80 1.39
CA LYS A 264 -2.58 -28.01 1.69
C LYS A 264 -1.68 -27.92 2.93
N PHE A 265 -1.30 -26.71 3.31
CA PHE A 265 -0.48 -26.45 4.50
C PHE A 265 -1.31 -26.36 5.79
N LYS A 266 -2.64 -26.20 5.68
CA LYS A 266 -3.57 -26.03 6.81
C LYS A 266 -3.10 -24.96 7.79
N SER A 267 -2.49 -23.89 7.27
CA SER A 267 -1.77 -22.87 8.04
C SER A 267 -1.82 -21.52 7.34
N TYR A 268 -1.73 -20.47 8.14
CA TYR A 268 -1.52 -19.09 7.66
C TYR A 268 -0.02 -18.71 7.61
N ASN A 269 0.90 -19.67 7.80
CA ASN A 269 2.34 -19.40 7.76
C ASN A 269 2.93 -19.60 6.37
N ASP A 270 2.40 -20.56 5.59
CA ASP A 270 2.95 -20.98 4.31
C ASP A 270 2.02 -20.61 3.15
N ASN A 271 2.58 -20.00 2.12
CA ASN A 271 1.85 -19.63 0.90
C ASN A 271 1.78 -20.78 -0.09
N VAL A 272 0.62 -20.96 -0.73
CA VAL A 272 0.53 -21.60 -2.04
C VAL A 272 0.77 -20.51 -3.08
N PRO A 273 1.90 -20.52 -3.81
CA PRO A 273 2.29 -19.41 -4.66
C PRO A 273 1.38 -19.26 -5.88
N LEU A 274 1.13 -18.03 -6.27
CA LEU A 274 0.52 -17.66 -7.55
C LEU A 274 1.61 -17.11 -8.47
N LYS A 275 1.36 -17.18 -9.77
CA LYS A 275 2.27 -16.68 -10.81
C LYS A 275 1.72 -15.38 -11.39
N LEU A 276 2.56 -14.36 -11.52
CA LEU A 276 2.24 -13.12 -12.20
C LEU A 276 2.09 -13.37 -13.71
N ILE A 277 0.88 -13.20 -14.24
CA ILE A 277 0.55 -13.44 -15.66
C ILE A 277 0.53 -12.12 -16.44
N ASN A 278 -0.03 -11.07 -15.85
CA ASN A 278 -0.07 -9.75 -16.45
C ASN A 278 0.49 -8.71 -15.48
N PRO A 279 1.75 -8.26 -15.69
CA PRO A 279 2.37 -7.27 -14.81
C PRO A 279 1.72 -5.87 -14.86
N GLU A 280 1.10 -5.50 -16.00
CA GLU A 280 0.50 -4.17 -16.15
C GLU A 280 -0.81 -4.03 -15.36
N LEU A 281 -1.58 -5.10 -15.31
CA LEU A 281 -2.84 -5.19 -14.57
C LEU A 281 -2.67 -5.87 -13.20
N SER A 282 -1.46 -6.28 -12.85
CA SER A 282 -1.17 -7.07 -11.64
C SER A 282 -2.12 -8.27 -11.48
N ILE A 283 -2.24 -9.08 -12.56
CA ILE A 283 -3.03 -10.30 -12.56
C ILE A 283 -2.14 -11.49 -12.22
N TRP A 284 -2.58 -12.26 -11.21
CA TRP A 284 -1.89 -13.45 -10.73
C TRP A 284 -2.80 -14.65 -10.81
N GLU A 285 -2.23 -15.80 -11.16
CA GLU A 285 -2.97 -17.05 -11.32
C GLU A 285 -2.22 -18.24 -10.70
N GLY A 286 -2.98 -19.24 -10.30
CA GLY A 286 -2.44 -20.52 -9.84
C GLY A 286 -3.54 -21.53 -9.61
N SER A 287 -3.17 -22.78 -9.30
CA SER A 287 -4.14 -23.81 -9.00
C SER A 287 -3.83 -24.45 -7.66
N ALA A 288 -4.87 -24.77 -6.91
CA ALA A 288 -4.75 -25.41 -5.61
C ALA A 288 -5.90 -26.35 -5.30
N HIS A 289 -5.59 -27.45 -4.61
CA HIS A 289 -6.58 -28.20 -3.86
C HIS A 289 -6.90 -27.46 -2.56
N LEU A 290 -8.17 -27.14 -2.36
CA LEU A 290 -8.70 -26.55 -1.14
C LEU A 290 -9.60 -27.57 -0.43
N THR A 291 -9.63 -27.48 0.89
CA THR A 291 -10.63 -28.14 1.74
C THR A 291 -11.68 -27.11 2.18
N ASP A 292 -12.79 -27.54 2.76
CA ASP A 292 -13.67 -26.59 3.44
C ASP A 292 -12.91 -25.85 4.52
N GLY A 293 -12.99 -24.53 4.52
CA GLY A 293 -12.23 -23.65 5.42
C GLY A 293 -12.11 -22.24 4.89
N SER A 294 -10.99 -21.59 5.18
CA SER A 294 -10.77 -20.20 4.82
C SER A 294 -9.39 -19.92 4.22
N VAL A 295 -9.32 -18.90 3.36
CA VAL A 295 -8.09 -18.46 2.73
C VAL A 295 -7.99 -16.93 2.71
N LYS A 296 -6.76 -16.43 2.56
CA LYS A 296 -6.42 -15.05 2.21
C LYS A 296 -5.37 -15.02 1.12
N PHE A 297 -5.31 -13.93 0.38
CA PHE A 297 -4.15 -13.60 -0.47
C PHE A 297 -3.12 -12.84 0.35
N ARG A 298 -1.83 -13.08 0.08
CA ARG A 298 -0.73 -12.41 0.78
C ARG A 298 0.49 -12.28 -0.13
N ASP A 299 1.19 -11.13 -0.06
CA ASP A 299 2.48 -10.96 -0.74
C ASP A 299 3.62 -11.38 0.20
N GLY A 300 4.39 -12.38 -0.23
CA GLY A 300 5.47 -12.96 0.57
C GLY A 300 4.98 -13.62 1.87
N ASN A 301 5.84 -13.56 2.90
CA ASN A 301 5.56 -14.14 4.22
C ASN A 301 5.16 -13.08 5.27
N SER A 302 4.98 -11.84 4.84
CA SER A 302 4.59 -10.72 5.71
C SER A 302 3.09 -10.47 5.65
N TRP A 303 2.49 -10.12 6.78
CA TRP A 303 1.10 -9.69 6.87
C TRP A 303 0.90 -8.21 6.53
N LEU A 304 1.96 -7.49 6.13
CA LEU A 304 1.87 -6.07 5.74
C LEU A 304 1.10 -5.88 4.43
N ALA A 305 1.12 -6.86 3.53
CA ALA A 305 0.36 -6.84 2.29
C ALA A 305 -0.48 -8.10 2.18
N ASN A 306 -1.75 -8.01 2.58
CA ASN A 306 -2.70 -9.13 2.48
C ASN A 306 -4.09 -8.65 2.10
N TRP A 307 -4.82 -9.53 1.43
CA TRP A 307 -6.17 -9.27 0.94
C TRP A 307 -7.09 -10.42 1.29
N GLY A 308 -8.25 -10.07 1.82
CA GLY A 308 -9.36 -10.98 1.99
C GLY A 308 -10.54 -10.60 1.13
N GLY A 309 -11.71 -11.16 1.43
CA GLY A 309 -12.98 -10.87 0.77
C GLY A 309 -14.15 -11.49 1.52
N ASP A 310 -15.36 -11.18 1.09
CA ASP A 310 -16.60 -11.58 1.77
C ASP A 310 -17.49 -12.52 0.94
N SER A 311 -17.02 -12.97 -0.21
CA SER A 311 -17.80 -13.81 -1.13
C SER A 311 -16.94 -14.89 -1.79
N PHE A 312 -17.60 -15.94 -2.29
CA PHE A 312 -17.01 -17.07 -2.98
C PHE A 312 -18.03 -17.63 -3.99
N PRO A 313 -17.63 -18.01 -5.21
CA PRO A 313 -16.26 -18.11 -5.71
C PRO A 313 -15.69 -16.78 -6.25
N ASP A 314 -16.49 -15.74 -6.39
CA ASP A 314 -16.11 -14.43 -6.91
C ASP A 314 -16.20 -13.39 -5.83
N GLY A 315 -15.31 -12.38 -5.88
CA GLY A 315 -15.38 -11.27 -4.95
C GLY A 315 -14.47 -10.10 -5.27
N LYS A 316 -14.62 -9.07 -4.42
CA LYS A 316 -13.69 -7.95 -4.40
C LYS A 316 -12.65 -8.16 -3.32
N THR A 317 -11.38 -7.88 -3.65
CA THR A 317 -10.32 -7.89 -2.67
C THR A 317 -10.47 -6.73 -1.71
N LYS A 318 -10.28 -7.00 -0.42
CA LYS A 318 -10.25 -6.00 0.64
C LYS A 318 -8.90 -6.08 1.35
N TRP A 319 -8.22 -4.97 1.47
CA TRP A 319 -6.97 -4.86 2.23
C TRP A 319 -7.25 -5.17 3.69
N PHE A 320 -6.47 -6.09 4.28
CA PHE A 320 -6.76 -6.66 5.59
C PHE A 320 -8.20 -7.18 5.76
N GLY A 321 -8.89 -7.49 4.64
CA GLY A 321 -10.27 -8.00 4.65
C GLY A 321 -10.39 -9.33 5.38
N GLU A 322 -11.63 -9.77 5.56
CA GLU A 322 -11.94 -11.05 6.19
C GLU A 322 -11.39 -12.23 5.38
N ASN A 323 -11.26 -13.38 6.03
CA ASN A 323 -10.90 -14.59 5.35
C ASN A 323 -12.02 -15.01 4.39
N ILE A 324 -11.66 -15.36 3.17
CA ILE A 324 -12.60 -15.88 2.17
C ILE A 324 -12.95 -17.31 2.57
N ILE A 325 -14.22 -17.58 2.85
CA ILE A 325 -14.72 -18.93 3.15
C ILE A 325 -14.87 -19.69 1.85
N VAL A 326 -14.14 -20.79 1.72
CA VAL A 326 -14.07 -21.59 0.48
C VAL A 326 -14.64 -23.00 0.70
N LYS A 327 -15.01 -23.64 -0.40
CA LYS A 327 -15.47 -25.04 -0.43
C LYS A 327 -14.37 -25.96 -0.93
N SER A 328 -14.45 -27.22 -0.51
CA SER A 328 -13.55 -28.28 -0.97
C SER A 328 -13.61 -28.46 -2.49
N GLY A 329 -12.44 -28.58 -3.14
CA GLY A 329 -12.31 -28.77 -4.59
C GLY A 329 -10.91 -28.43 -5.10
N TYR A 330 -10.69 -28.68 -6.39
CA TYR A 330 -9.48 -28.24 -7.09
C TYR A 330 -9.82 -27.01 -7.94
N TYR A 331 -9.21 -25.89 -7.62
CA TYR A 331 -9.55 -24.58 -8.21
C TYR A 331 -8.40 -24.00 -9.02
N HIS A 332 -8.75 -23.39 -10.15
CA HIS A 332 -7.93 -22.35 -10.76
C HIS A 332 -8.30 -21.01 -10.14
N ILE A 333 -7.30 -20.28 -9.66
CA ILE A 333 -7.47 -19.10 -8.84
C ILE A 333 -6.85 -17.93 -9.57
N THR A 334 -7.63 -16.89 -9.80
CA THR A 334 -7.20 -15.62 -10.41
C THR A 334 -7.41 -14.49 -9.42
N ILE A 335 -6.43 -13.60 -9.27
CA ILE A 335 -6.58 -12.33 -8.56
C ILE A 335 -6.05 -11.19 -9.43
N ASN A 336 -6.83 -10.12 -9.54
CA ASN A 336 -6.49 -8.87 -10.21
C ASN A 336 -6.41 -7.75 -9.16
N LEU A 337 -5.19 -7.31 -8.82
CA LEU A 337 -4.99 -6.30 -7.80
C LEU A 337 -5.33 -4.88 -8.30
N THR A 338 -5.26 -4.62 -9.61
CA THR A 338 -5.65 -3.33 -10.18
C THR A 338 -7.17 -3.12 -10.14
N GLU A 339 -7.94 -4.17 -10.47
CA GLU A 339 -9.41 -4.13 -10.43
C GLU A 339 -9.98 -4.51 -9.05
N LYS A 340 -9.10 -4.88 -8.12
CA LYS A 340 -9.46 -5.33 -6.76
C LYS A 340 -10.48 -6.47 -6.80
N SER A 341 -10.21 -7.54 -7.58
CA SER A 341 -11.12 -8.67 -7.76
C SER A 341 -10.39 -10.01 -7.72
N TYR A 342 -11.13 -11.06 -7.37
CA TYR A 342 -10.66 -12.44 -7.43
C TYR A 342 -11.75 -13.38 -7.94
N HIS A 343 -11.31 -14.54 -8.44
CA HIS A 343 -12.16 -15.62 -8.93
C HIS A 343 -11.54 -16.97 -8.62
N PHE A 344 -12.37 -17.92 -8.18
CA PHE A 344 -12.04 -19.33 -7.98
C PHE A 344 -12.85 -20.17 -8.96
N GLU A 345 -12.25 -20.64 -10.04
CA GLU A 345 -12.86 -21.52 -11.02
C GLU A 345 -12.68 -22.98 -10.58
N LEU A 346 -13.77 -23.68 -10.34
CA LEU A 346 -13.73 -25.10 -9.97
C LEU A 346 -13.32 -25.95 -11.18
N LEU A 347 -12.18 -26.63 -11.11
CA LEU A 347 -11.68 -27.54 -12.13
C LEU A 347 -12.18 -28.98 -11.89
N HIS A 348 -12.09 -29.45 -10.63
CA HIS A 348 -12.52 -30.80 -10.21
C HIS A 348 -12.97 -30.76 -8.74
N GLN A 349 -13.97 -31.59 -8.40
CA GLN A 349 -14.40 -31.85 -7.01
C GLN A 349 -13.51 -32.85 -6.31
#